data_65aeda22080657b6f452696623185e7a
#
_entry.id   65aeda22080657b6f452696623185e7a
#
_cell.length_a   1.000
_cell.length_b   1.000
_cell.length_c   1.000
_cell.angle_alpha   90.00
_cell.angle_beta   90.00
_cell.angle_gamma   90.00
#
_symmetry.space_group_name_H-M   'P 1'
#
loop_
_entity.id
_entity.type
_entity.pdbx_description
1 polymer ?
#
loop_
_entity_poly.entity_id
_entity_poly.type
_entity_poly.pdbx_seq_one_letter_code
_entity_poly.pdbx_strand_id
1 'polypeptide(L)' 'MYASVHFLNRQAAREKLAAKRALTETARERHLALAEDFARRAEAMHSAIHP' A
#
# COMPACT_ATOMS: atom_id res chain seq x y z
N MET A 1 16.74 -8.45 4.65
CA MET A 1 15.63 -7.91 5.47
C MET A 1 14.35 -7.89 4.65
N TYR A 2 13.26 -8.29 5.23
CA TYR A 2 11.98 -8.35 4.52
C TYR A 2 10.96 -7.43 5.20
N ALA A 3 9.97 -7.01 4.44
CA ALA A 3 8.94 -6.11 4.93
C ALA A 3 7.97 -6.85 5.84
N SER A 4 7.58 -6.22 6.94
CA SER A 4 6.56 -6.76 7.83
C SER A 4 5.18 -6.31 7.37
N VAL A 5 4.14 -6.99 7.90
CA VAL A 5 2.76 -6.57 7.64
C VAL A 5 2.58 -5.10 8.05
N HIS A 6 3.12 -4.74 9.20
CA HIS A 6 3.01 -3.37 9.70
C HIS A 6 3.65 -2.36 8.75
N PHE A 7 4.85 -2.69 8.26
CA PHE A 7 5.55 -1.83 7.29
C PHE A 7 4.70 -1.65 6.02
N LEU A 8 4.18 -2.75 5.50
CA LEU A 8 3.40 -2.71 4.26
C LEU A 8 2.12 -1.89 4.44
N ASN A 9 1.46 -2.03 5.58
CA ASN A 9 0.26 -1.24 5.87
C ASN A 9 0.58 0.25 5.95
N ARG A 10 1.72 0.60 6.54
CA ARG A 10 2.12 2.00 6.59
C ARG A 10 2.44 2.54 5.21
N GLN A 11 3.06 1.74 4.35
CA GLN A 11 3.33 2.17 2.98
C GLN A 11 2.03 2.38 2.21
N ALA A 12 1.05 1.51 2.41
CA ALA A 12 -0.25 1.67 1.78
C ALA A 12 -0.91 2.99 2.21
N ALA A 13 -0.83 3.31 3.49
CA ALA A 13 -1.40 4.56 4.01
C ALA A 13 -0.70 5.78 3.43
N ARG A 14 0.62 5.71 3.30
CA ARG A 14 1.40 6.81 2.72
C ARG A 14 1.01 7.04 1.26
N GLU A 15 0.81 5.97 0.51
CA GLU A 15 0.43 6.10 -0.89
C GLU A 15 -0.98 6.67 -1.03
N LYS A 16 -1.89 6.30 -0.13
CA LYS A 16 -3.23 6.90 -0.14
C LYS A 16 -3.17 8.40 0.11
N LEU A 17 -2.33 8.82 1.04
CA LEU A 17 -2.16 10.23 1.33
C LEU A 17 -1.55 10.96 0.14
N ALA A 18 -0.55 10.34 -0.51
CA ALA A 18 0.05 10.91 -1.70
C ALA A 18 -0.99 11.06 -2.81
N ALA A 19 -1.90 10.09 -2.95
CA ALA A 19 -2.96 10.16 -3.94
C ALA A 19 -3.87 11.37 -3.69
N LYS A 20 -4.20 11.64 -2.43
CA LYS A 20 -5.02 12.79 -2.09
C LYS A 20 -4.35 14.11 -2.43
N ARG A 21 -3.02 14.14 -2.39
CA ARG A 21 -2.24 15.35 -2.65
C ARG A 21 -1.78 15.46 -4.10
N ALA A 22 -2.06 14.45 -4.92
CA ALA A 22 -1.60 14.44 -6.30
C ALA A 22 -2.24 15.57 -7.10
N LEU A 23 -1.44 16.21 -7.94
CA LEU A 23 -1.90 17.34 -8.73
C LEU A 23 -2.47 16.93 -10.08
N THR A 24 -2.29 15.68 -10.47
CA THR A 24 -2.81 15.19 -11.73
C THR A 24 -3.54 13.87 -11.51
N GLU A 25 -4.45 13.56 -12.44
CA GLU A 25 -5.19 12.31 -12.38
C GLU A 25 -4.25 11.11 -12.52
N THR A 26 -3.28 11.21 -13.44
CA THR A 26 -2.33 10.13 -13.66
C THR A 26 -1.52 9.84 -12.39
N ALA A 27 -1.05 10.87 -11.72
CA ALA A 27 -0.28 10.71 -10.48
C ALA A 27 -1.16 10.09 -9.40
N ARG A 28 -2.41 10.55 -9.29
CA ARG A 28 -3.34 10.02 -8.29
C ARG A 28 -3.59 8.53 -8.50
N GLU A 29 -3.84 8.15 -9.75
CA GLU A 29 -4.09 6.74 -10.07
C GLU A 29 -2.87 5.87 -9.77
N ARG A 30 -1.68 6.40 -10.06
CA ARG A 30 -0.45 5.67 -9.78
C ARG A 30 -0.29 5.41 -8.28
N HIS A 31 -0.53 6.43 -7.45
CA HIS A 31 -0.42 6.28 -6.00
C HIS A 31 -1.48 5.33 -5.46
N LEU A 32 -2.71 5.39 -6.00
CA LEU A 32 -3.76 4.46 -5.57
C LEU A 32 -3.41 3.02 -5.92
N ALA A 33 -2.83 2.80 -7.10
CA ALA A 33 -2.41 1.45 -7.50
C ALA A 33 -1.33 0.91 -6.58
N LEU A 34 -0.38 1.77 -6.19
CA LEU A 34 0.66 1.38 -5.26
C LEU A 34 0.08 1.05 -3.88
N ALA A 35 -0.89 1.86 -3.43
CA ALA A 35 -1.53 1.61 -2.15
C ALA A 35 -2.22 0.24 -2.14
N GLU A 36 -2.93 -0.08 -3.22
CA GLU A 36 -3.59 -1.37 -3.33
C GLU A 36 -2.60 -2.52 -3.35
N ASP A 37 -1.48 -2.33 -4.04
CA ASP A 37 -0.46 -3.37 -4.12
C ASP A 37 0.15 -3.65 -2.74
N PHE A 38 0.50 -2.59 -2.01
CA PHE A 38 1.01 -2.77 -0.66
C PHE A 38 -0.01 -3.43 0.25
N ALA A 39 -1.28 -3.05 0.14
CA ALA A 39 -2.34 -3.64 0.95
C ALA A 39 -2.51 -5.13 0.65
N ARG A 40 -2.44 -5.50 -0.63
CA ARG A 40 -2.54 -6.92 -1.01
C ARG A 40 -1.38 -7.73 -0.48
N ARG A 41 -0.17 -7.15 -0.51
CA ARG A 41 1.01 -7.83 0.04
C ARG A 41 0.89 -8.02 1.54
N ALA A 42 0.37 -7.01 2.24
CA ALA A 42 0.16 -7.10 3.67
C ALA A 42 -0.86 -8.19 4.00
N GLU A 43 -1.94 -8.26 3.25
CA GLU A 43 -2.97 -9.27 3.46
C GLU A 43 -2.44 -10.67 3.19
N ALA A 44 -1.65 -10.83 2.12
CA ALA A 44 -1.06 -12.12 1.80
C ALA A 44 -0.12 -12.59 2.92
N MET A 45 0.68 -11.68 3.47
CA MET A 45 1.57 -11.99 4.57
C MET A 45 0.79 -12.36 5.82
N HIS A 46 -0.26 -11.60 6.11
CA HIS A 46 -1.10 -11.85 7.28
C HIS A 46 -1.76 -13.22 7.18
N SER A 47 -2.28 -13.55 6.01
CA SER A 47 -2.93 -14.85 5.80
C SER A 47 -1.96 -16.02 5.94
N ALA A 48 -0.69 -15.81 5.54
CA ALA A 48 0.32 -16.84 5.67
C ALA A 48 0.69 -17.10 7.13
N ILE A 49 0.62 -16.06 7.96
CA ILE A 49 0.96 -16.16 9.38
C ILE A 49 -0.23 -16.69 10.19
N HIS A 50 -1.45 -16.37 9.76
CA HIS A 50 -2.68 -16.74 10.45
C HIS A 50 -3.56 -17.55 9.51
N PRO A 51 -3.26 -18.84 9.34
CA PRO A 51 -4.04 -19.73 8.46
C PRO A 51 -5.45 -19.96 8.96
#